data_09905956300405b803ec880646f29c3c
#
_entry.id   09905956300405b803ec880646f29c3c
#
_cell.length_a   1.000
_cell.length_b   1.000
_cell.length_c   1.000
_cell.angle_alpha   90.00
_cell.angle_beta   90.00
_cell.angle_gamma   90.00
#
_symmetry.space_group_name_H-M   'P 1'
#
loop_
_entity.id
_entity.type
_entity.pdbx_description
1 polymer ?
#
loop_
_entity_poly.entity_id
_entity_poly.type
_entity_poly.pdbx_seq_one_letter_code
_entity_poly.pdbx_strand_id
1 'polypeptide(L)'
;MSAIAGKFFNWVNDRLPIVNTFERHLSKHPVPSKVNFWYLFGALAAVTLIIQIVTGIWLIMPYSNTEEQAFSSIEYIMRDVDYGWVIRYMHTTGASLFFAVVYLHMFRGLLYGSYQKPKELVWIFGCTIYPVSYTHLTLPT
;
A
#
# COMPACT_ATOMS: atom_id res chain seq x y z
N MET A 1 -2.32 8.16 -31.76
CA MET A 1 -3.33 8.45 -30.71
C MET A 1 -4.24 9.54 -31.22
N SER A 2 -5.56 9.34 -31.23
CA SER A 2 -6.52 10.29 -31.85
C SER A 2 -6.53 11.63 -31.09
N ALA A 3 -6.73 12.73 -31.82
CA ALA A 3 -6.82 14.10 -31.27
C ALA A 3 -7.88 14.23 -30.14
N ILE A 4 -8.87 13.36 -30.14
CA ILE A 4 -9.93 13.28 -29.10
C ILE A 4 -9.36 12.76 -27.78
N ALA A 5 -8.52 11.71 -27.83
CA ALA A 5 -7.90 11.16 -26.61
C ALA A 5 -6.96 12.17 -25.95
N GLY A 6 -6.23 12.96 -26.75
CA GLY A 6 -5.39 14.05 -26.24
C GLY A 6 -6.18 15.17 -25.56
N LYS A 7 -7.30 15.58 -26.15
CA LYS A 7 -8.19 16.60 -25.54
C LYS A 7 -8.81 16.11 -24.23
N PHE A 8 -9.27 14.87 -24.19
CA PHE A 8 -9.81 14.27 -22.99
C PHE A 8 -8.76 14.18 -21.88
N PHE A 9 -7.54 13.74 -22.20
CA PHE A 9 -6.44 13.64 -21.25
C PHE A 9 -6.04 15.02 -20.69
N ASN A 10 -5.94 16.02 -21.52
CA ASN A 10 -5.67 17.39 -21.08
C ASN A 10 -6.80 17.94 -20.19
N TRP A 11 -8.06 17.71 -20.57
CA TRP A 11 -9.21 18.12 -19.78
C TRP A 11 -9.25 17.47 -18.38
N VAL A 12 -8.87 16.17 -18.28
CA VAL A 12 -8.75 15.48 -16.98
C VAL A 12 -7.58 16.04 -16.18
N ASN A 13 -6.43 16.25 -16.82
CA ASN A 13 -5.23 16.75 -16.13
C ASN A 13 -5.36 18.21 -15.65
N ASP A 14 -6.19 19.03 -16.32
CA ASP A 14 -6.47 20.40 -15.89
C ASP A 14 -7.35 20.44 -14.61
N ARG A 15 -8.20 19.44 -14.39
CA ARG A 15 -9.09 19.34 -13.23
C ARG A 15 -8.53 18.49 -12.09
N LEU A 16 -7.83 17.44 -12.44
CA LEU A 16 -7.11 16.54 -11.54
C LEU A 16 -5.68 16.43 -12.07
N PRO A 17 -4.75 17.27 -11.63
CA PRO A 17 -3.37 17.30 -12.13
C PRO A 17 -2.57 16.08 -11.62
N ILE A 18 -3.06 14.87 -11.94
CA ILE A 18 -2.47 13.60 -11.49
C ILE A 18 -1.05 13.47 -12.03
N VAL A 19 -0.85 13.74 -13.32
CA VAL A 19 0.47 13.62 -13.96
C VAL A 19 1.45 14.64 -13.38
N ASN A 20 1.03 15.90 -13.24
CA ASN A 20 1.86 16.95 -12.67
C ASN A 20 2.20 16.67 -11.19
N THR A 21 1.24 16.12 -10.45
CA THR A 21 1.43 15.72 -9.05
C THR A 21 2.39 14.54 -8.95
N PHE A 22 2.22 13.54 -9.82
CA PHE A 22 3.10 12.38 -9.88
C PHE A 22 4.54 12.79 -10.24
N GLU A 23 4.71 13.60 -11.29
CA GLU A 23 6.04 14.09 -11.69
C GLU A 23 6.70 14.91 -10.59
N ARG A 24 5.96 15.78 -9.92
CA ARG A 24 6.49 16.65 -8.87
C ARG A 24 6.87 15.88 -7.62
N HIS A 25 6.09 14.88 -7.23
CA HIS A 25 6.26 14.18 -5.96
C HIS A 25 7.06 12.88 -6.06
N LEU A 26 7.07 12.21 -7.22
CA LEU A 26 7.81 10.97 -7.40
C LEU A 26 9.03 11.12 -8.32
N SER A 27 8.87 11.74 -9.50
CA SER A 27 9.95 11.76 -10.50
C SER A 27 10.94 12.91 -10.30
N LYS A 28 10.43 14.10 -9.96
CA LYS A 28 11.25 15.32 -9.81
C LYS A 28 11.45 15.75 -8.35
N HIS A 29 11.12 14.87 -7.40
CA HIS A 29 11.30 15.19 -5.99
C HIS A 29 12.79 15.28 -5.67
N PRO A 30 13.28 16.43 -5.16
CA PRO A 30 14.69 16.55 -4.78
C PRO A 30 14.99 15.63 -3.60
N VAL A 31 15.74 14.56 -3.87
CA VAL A 31 16.20 13.66 -2.82
C VAL A 31 17.36 14.34 -2.11
N PRO A 32 17.31 14.50 -0.78
CA PRO A 32 18.44 15.06 -0.02
C PRO A 32 19.70 14.26 -0.29
N SER A 33 20.83 14.94 -0.51
CA SER A 33 22.11 14.30 -0.78
C SER A 33 22.61 13.37 0.35
N LYS A 34 22.05 13.53 1.55
CA LYS A 34 22.32 12.70 2.72
C LYS A 34 21.06 11.87 3.05
N VAL A 35 20.73 10.90 2.19
CA VAL A 35 19.68 9.92 2.49
C VAL A 35 20.20 8.99 3.58
N ASN A 36 19.55 9.05 4.73
CA ASN A 36 19.83 8.18 5.86
C ASN A 36 18.97 6.89 5.74
N PHE A 37 19.43 5.79 6.33
CA PHE A 37 18.70 4.50 6.41
C PHE A 37 17.22 4.66 6.80
N TRP A 38 16.88 5.59 7.68
CA TRP A 38 15.51 5.87 8.10
C TRP A 38 14.57 6.35 6.99
N TYR A 39 15.10 6.90 5.90
CA TYR A 39 14.26 7.30 4.76
C TYR A 39 13.75 6.12 3.94
N LEU A 40 14.45 4.98 4.02
CA LEU A 40 14.09 3.76 3.30
C LEU A 40 12.73 3.20 3.73
N PHE A 41 12.35 3.35 4.99
CA PHE A 41 11.11 2.80 5.53
C PHE A 41 9.84 3.35 4.87
N GLY A 42 9.86 4.61 4.40
CA GLY A 42 8.72 5.16 3.65
C GLY A 42 8.53 4.50 2.29
N ALA A 43 9.60 4.30 1.54
CA ALA A 43 9.56 3.61 0.26
C ALA A 43 9.20 2.13 0.43
N LEU A 44 9.77 1.48 1.43
CA LEU A 44 9.50 0.08 1.74
C LEU A 44 8.03 -0.13 2.17
N ALA A 45 7.46 0.79 2.95
CA ALA A 45 6.04 0.76 3.30
C ALA A 45 5.13 0.88 2.06
N ALA A 46 5.50 1.75 1.11
CA ALA A 46 4.75 1.88 -0.14
C ALA A 46 4.81 0.60 -1.00
N VAL A 47 5.99 0.00 -1.12
CA VAL A 47 6.17 -1.25 -1.89
C VAL A 47 5.40 -2.41 -1.23
N THR A 48 5.52 -2.57 0.08
CA THR A 48 4.79 -3.63 0.80
C THR A 48 3.28 -3.42 0.73
N LEU A 49 2.79 -2.18 0.79
CA LEU A 49 1.37 -1.88 0.59
C LEU A 49 0.87 -2.29 -0.80
N ILE A 50 1.62 -1.99 -1.85
CA ILE A 50 1.27 -2.39 -3.23
C ILE A 50 1.19 -3.93 -3.32
N ILE A 51 2.16 -4.64 -2.75
CA ILE A 51 2.16 -6.10 -2.71
C ILE A 51 0.90 -6.62 -1.98
N GLN A 52 0.55 -6.03 -0.84
CA GLN A 52 -0.65 -6.41 -0.09
C GLN A 52 -1.94 -6.19 -0.89
N ILE A 53 -2.07 -5.07 -1.57
CA ILE A 53 -3.24 -4.77 -2.41
C ILE A 53 -3.36 -5.78 -3.55
N VAL A 54 -2.28 -6.00 -4.30
CA VAL A 54 -2.29 -6.91 -5.46
C VAL A 54 -2.57 -8.35 -5.03
N THR A 55 -1.89 -8.85 -4.02
CA THR A 55 -2.10 -10.21 -3.51
C THR A 55 -3.46 -10.38 -2.86
N GLY A 56 -3.97 -9.35 -2.17
CA GLY A 56 -5.30 -9.37 -1.56
C GLY A 56 -6.43 -9.43 -2.59
N ILE A 57 -6.36 -8.61 -3.64
CA ILE A 57 -7.33 -8.63 -4.74
C ILE A 57 -7.34 -10.01 -5.41
N TRP A 58 -6.17 -10.60 -5.63
CA TRP A 58 -6.07 -11.93 -6.22
C TRP A 58 -6.66 -13.02 -5.34
N LEU A 59 -6.41 -12.97 -4.02
CA LEU A 59 -6.92 -13.96 -3.07
C LEU A 59 -8.44 -13.92 -2.89
N ILE A 60 -9.06 -12.75 -3.04
CA ILE A 60 -10.53 -12.61 -2.94
C ILE A 60 -11.25 -13.36 -4.07
N MET A 61 -10.65 -13.52 -5.26
CA MET A 61 -11.30 -14.15 -6.39
C MET A 61 -11.67 -15.62 -6.14
N PRO A 62 -10.77 -16.49 -5.66
CA PRO A 62 -11.06 -17.90 -5.38
C PRO A 62 -11.58 -18.17 -3.95
N TYR A 63 -11.62 -17.15 -3.07
CA TYR A 63 -12.00 -17.29 -1.67
C TYR A 63 -13.54 -17.21 -1.49
N SER A 64 -14.11 -18.15 -0.76
CA SER A 64 -15.51 -18.12 -0.32
C SER A 64 -15.58 -17.78 1.17
N ASN A 65 -16.39 -16.77 1.51
CA ASN A 65 -16.55 -16.28 2.89
C ASN A 65 -17.70 -16.96 3.67
N THR A 66 -18.26 -18.06 3.15
CA THR A 66 -19.30 -18.83 3.84
C THR A 66 -18.65 -19.77 4.86
N GLU A 67 -19.28 -19.99 6.01
CA GLU A 67 -18.75 -20.85 7.07
C GLU A 67 -18.42 -22.27 6.57
N GLU A 68 -19.26 -22.80 5.67
CA GLU A 68 -19.08 -24.15 5.12
C GLU A 68 -17.94 -24.26 4.10
N GLN A 69 -17.66 -23.20 3.35
CA GLN A 69 -16.74 -23.23 2.21
C GLN A 69 -15.42 -22.47 2.46
N ALA A 70 -15.33 -21.68 3.52
CA ALA A 70 -14.16 -20.87 3.80
C ALA A 70 -12.88 -21.73 3.88
N PHE A 71 -12.93 -22.81 4.66
CA PHE A 71 -11.79 -23.72 4.81
C PHE A 71 -11.44 -24.44 3.51
N SER A 72 -12.44 -24.99 2.81
CA SER A 72 -12.23 -25.70 1.54
C SER A 72 -11.69 -24.78 0.43
N SER A 73 -12.13 -23.52 0.39
CA SER A 73 -11.61 -22.55 -0.55
C SER A 73 -10.13 -22.19 -0.30
N ILE A 74 -9.73 -22.16 0.97
CA ILE A 74 -8.32 -21.96 1.33
C ILE A 74 -7.48 -23.19 0.92
N GLU A 75 -7.97 -24.41 1.16
CA GLU A 75 -7.28 -25.62 0.69
C GLU A 75 -7.16 -25.65 -0.82
N TYR A 76 -8.22 -25.29 -1.53
CA TYR A 76 -8.20 -25.16 -2.99
C TYR A 76 -7.12 -24.17 -3.46
N ILE A 77 -7.05 -22.99 -2.87
CA ILE A 77 -6.02 -22.00 -3.20
C ILE A 77 -4.60 -22.58 -2.96
N MET A 78 -4.44 -23.33 -1.89
CA MET A 78 -3.11 -23.85 -1.49
C MET A 78 -2.64 -25.03 -2.30
N ARG A 79 -3.54 -25.86 -2.81
CA ARG A 79 -3.20 -27.16 -3.42
C ARG A 79 -3.47 -27.23 -4.93
N ASP A 80 -4.59 -26.65 -5.38
CA ASP A 80 -5.09 -26.86 -6.74
C ASP A 80 -4.83 -25.66 -7.66
N VAL A 81 -4.61 -24.46 -7.10
CA VAL A 81 -4.32 -23.27 -7.88
C VAL A 81 -2.82 -23.11 -8.07
N ASP A 82 -2.39 -22.98 -9.31
CA ASP A 82 -0.98 -22.77 -9.65
C ASP A 82 -0.44 -21.52 -8.96
N TYR A 83 0.64 -21.68 -8.20
CA TYR A 83 1.27 -20.64 -7.39
C TYR A 83 0.37 -20.01 -6.28
N GLY A 84 -0.82 -20.56 -6.01
CA GLY A 84 -1.75 -20.04 -5.01
C GLY A 84 -1.13 -20.00 -3.61
N TRP A 85 -0.37 -21.02 -3.23
CA TRP A 85 0.37 -21.08 -1.98
C TRP A 85 1.41 -19.95 -1.85
N VAL A 86 2.10 -19.58 -2.94
CA VAL A 86 3.08 -18.48 -2.94
C VAL A 86 2.39 -17.16 -2.64
N ILE A 87 1.29 -16.88 -3.33
CA ILE A 87 0.54 -15.63 -3.18
C ILE A 87 -0.05 -15.52 -1.77
N ARG A 88 -0.57 -16.61 -1.23
CA ARG A 88 -1.09 -16.65 0.14
C ARG A 88 0.01 -16.40 1.16
N TYR A 89 1.16 -17.05 1.05
CA TYR A 89 2.28 -16.81 1.96
C TYR A 89 2.86 -15.40 1.80
N MET A 90 2.95 -14.88 0.58
CA MET A 90 3.33 -13.48 0.36
C MET A 90 2.37 -12.51 1.06
N HIS A 91 1.07 -12.78 1.01
CA HIS A 91 0.07 -11.94 1.65
C HIS A 91 0.18 -11.98 3.18
N THR A 92 0.22 -13.16 3.78
CA THR A 92 0.27 -13.31 5.25
C THR A 92 1.61 -12.83 5.84
N THR A 93 2.72 -13.21 5.24
CA THR A 93 4.06 -12.76 5.70
C THR A 93 4.26 -11.28 5.40
N GLY A 94 3.80 -10.83 4.23
CA GLY A 94 3.84 -9.42 3.82
C GLY A 94 3.03 -8.52 4.73
N ALA A 95 1.92 -9.00 5.29
CA ALA A 95 1.14 -8.26 6.30
C ALA A 95 1.97 -7.97 7.55
N SER A 96 2.66 -8.98 8.09
CA SER A 96 3.55 -8.81 9.24
C SER A 96 4.71 -7.87 8.94
N LEU A 97 5.30 -7.98 7.75
CA LEU A 97 6.35 -7.09 7.29
C LEU A 97 5.84 -5.64 7.16
N PHE A 98 4.64 -5.46 6.62
CA PHE A 98 4.02 -4.13 6.48
C PHE A 98 3.90 -3.44 7.83
N PHE A 99 3.39 -4.12 8.86
CA PHE A 99 3.32 -3.55 10.22
C PHE A 99 4.69 -3.17 10.77
N ALA A 100 5.68 -4.05 10.69
CA ALA A 100 7.02 -3.76 11.16
C ALA A 100 7.61 -2.51 10.48
N VAL A 101 7.43 -2.40 9.17
CA VAL A 101 7.91 -1.26 8.38
C VAL A 101 7.17 0.03 8.73
N VAL A 102 5.83 -0.04 8.89
CA VAL A 102 5.00 1.12 9.26
C VAL A 102 5.37 1.62 10.66
N TYR A 103 5.62 0.74 11.63
CA TYR A 103 6.12 1.13 12.95
C TYR A 103 7.43 1.92 12.86
N LEU A 104 8.39 1.42 12.11
CA LEU A 104 9.67 2.10 11.92
C LEU A 104 9.53 3.41 11.16
N HIS A 105 8.60 3.48 10.20
CA HIS A 105 8.26 4.68 9.48
C HIS A 105 7.64 5.75 10.41
N MET A 106 6.70 5.38 11.27
CA MET A 106 6.11 6.27 12.28
C MET A 106 7.15 6.71 13.31
N PHE A 107 7.98 5.79 13.80
CA PHE A 107 9.05 6.10 14.75
C PHE A 107 10.04 7.11 14.17
N ARG A 108 10.41 6.95 12.90
CA ARG A 108 11.20 7.95 12.18
C ARG A 108 10.50 9.32 12.16
N GLY A 109 9.19 9.37 11.92
CA GLY A 109 8.41 10.60 11.95
C GLY A 109 8.48 11.32 13.31
N LEU A 110 8.45 10.56 14.40
CA LEU A 110 8.63 11.08 15.76
C LEU A 110 10.06 11.62 16.00
N LEU A 111 11.07 10.84 15.65
CA LEU A 111 12.47 11.23 15.83
C LEU A 111 12.84 12.53 15.09
N TYR A 112 12.30 12.72 13.90
CA TYR A 112 12.59 13.89 13.06
C TYR A 112 11.59 15.04 13.24
N GLY A 113 10.66 14.93 14.19
CA GLY A 113 9.65 15.97 14.42
C GLY A 113 8.73 16.23 13.23
N SER A 114 8.50 15.21 12.39
CA SER A 114 7.70 15.34 11.15
C SER A 114 6.21 15.57 11.41
N TYR A 115 5.76 15.52 12.66
CA TYR A 115 4.40 15.84 13.10
C TYR A 115 4.17 17.34 13.32
N GLN A 116 5.23 18.16 13.23
CA GLN A 116 5.14 19.62 13.45
C GLN A 116 4.73 20.34 12.16
N LYS A 117 4.32 21.61 12.35
CA LYS A 117 3.93 22.51 11.24
C LYS A 117 4.98 22.54 10.13
N PRO A 118 4.57 22.50 8.86
CA PRO A 118 3.20 22.51 8.31
C PRO A 118 2.65 21.10 7.97
N LYS A 119 3.15 20.01 8.60
CA LYS A 119 2.89 18.61 8.21
C LYS A 119 1.94 17.87 9.15
N GLU A 120 1.24 18.58 10.03
CA GLU A 120 0.35 17.98 11.04
C GLU A 120 -0.73 17.09 10.42
N LEU A 121 -1.36 17.56 9.33
CA LEU A 121 -2.42 16.80 8.65
C LEU A 121 -1.91 15.50 8.08
N VAL A 122 -0.72 15.49 7.48
CA VAL A 122 -0.10 14.26 6.95
C VAL A 122 0.17 13.27 8.07
N TRP A 123 0.61 13.75 9.23
CA TRP A 123 0.81 12.93 10.41
C TRP A 123 -0.49 12.32 10.92
N ILE A 124 -1.56 13.13 11.03
CA ILE A 124 -2.88 12.66 11.48
C ILE A 124 -3.42 11.60 10.52
N PHE A 125 -3.34 11.82 9.20
CA PHE A 125 -3.73 10.81 8.21
C PHE A 125 -2.94 9.52 8.35
N GLY A 126 -1.62 9.58 8.53
CA GLY A 126 -0.80 8.39 8.77
C GLY A 126 -1.23 7.63 10.03
N CYS A 127 -1.48 8.36 11.13
CA CYS A 127 -1.95 7.77 12.37
C CYS A 127 -3.36 7.15 12.26
N THR A 128 -4.25 7.69 11.42
CA THR A 128 -5.59 7.13 11.22
C THR A 128 -5.60 5.91 10.31
N ILE A 129 -4.71 5.84 9.32
CA ILE A 129 -4.57 4.67 8.44
C ILE A 129 -4.07 3.44 9.23
N TYR A 130 -3.24 3.64 10.23
CA TYR A 130 -2.66 2.55 11.01
C TYR A 130 -3.71 1.66 11.70
N PRO A 131 -4.67 2.16 12.51
CA PRO A 131 -5.69 1.32 13.12
C PRO A 131 -6.65 0.70 12.12
N VAL A 132 -6.93 1.37 10.99
CA VAL A 132 -7.73 0.78 9.90
C VAL A 132 -7.01 -0.44 9.31
N SER A 133 -5.71 -0.33 9.08
CA SER A 133 -4.90 -1.46 8.60
C SER A 133 -4.86 -2.59 9.63
N TYR A 134 -4.77 -2.27 10.92
CA TYR A 134 -4.79 -3.26 11.99
C TYR A 134 -6.12 -4.03 12.03
N THR A 135 -7.24 -3.34 12.04
CA THR A 135 -8.57 -3.99 12.07
C THR A 135 -8.83 -4.83 10.82
N HIS A 136 -8.37 -4.38 9.66
CA HIS A 136 -8.50 -5.14 8.41
C HIS A 136 -7.72 -6.46 8.41
N LEU A 137 -6.54 -6.48 9.04
CA LEU A 137 -5.68 -7.67 9.12
C LEU A 137 -6.02 -8.61 10.27
N THR A 138 -6.67 -8.13 11.32
CA THR A 138 -7.01 -8.91 12.51
C THR A 138 -8.44 -9.42 12.54
N LEU A 139 -9.25 -9.09 11.52
CA LEU A 139 -10.55 -9.74 11.36
C LEU A 139 -10.32 -11.25 11.19
N PRO A 140 -10.94 -12.08 12.05
CA PRO A 140 -10.79 -13.52 11.93
C PRO A 140 -11.36 -13.94 10.56
N THR A 141 -10.51 -14.42 9.73
CA THR A 141 -10.82 -15.16 8.50
C THR A 141 -10.87 -16.63 8.83
#